data_e31891eed55e004cf3b18ddcd948b239
#
_entry.id   e31891eed55e004cf3b18ddcd948b239
#
_cell.length_a   1.000
_cell.length_b   1.000
_cell.length_c   1.000
_cell.angle_alpha   90.00
_cell.angle_beta   90.00
_cell.angle_gamma   90.00
#
_symmetry.space_group_name_H-M   'P 1'
#
loop_
_entity.id
_entity.type
_entity.pdbx_description
1 polymer ?
#
loop_
_entity_poly.entity_id
_entity_poly.type
_entity_poly.pdbx_seq_one_letter_code
_entity_poly.pdbx_strand_id
1 'polypeptide(L)'
;MDGFTDLLFKLFLISEKQKGELYNSYSPLYVWKNSDGMSRFIFDGYFDNILASFGWQHIEIGVTSTIELGDDFIQSKFVTEVAQDILPTDTLKNFEIQEQLTDNETGKLVIYNPDKWQKVSFTFYLTKPQTELRCFEILHLSKG
;
A
#
# COMPACT_ATOMS: atom_id res chain seq x y z
N MET A 1 -14.45 9.76 -0.51
CA MET A 1 -13.03 9.85 -0.07
C MET A 1 -12.15 10.57 -1.06
N ASP A 2 -12.49 10.54 -2.35
CA ASP A 2 -11.74 11.32 -3.33
C ASP A 2 -11.78 12.80 -2.93
N GLY A 3 -10.64 13.47 -3.02
CA GLY A 3 -10.54 14.87 -2.60
C GLY A 3 -10.36 15.10 -1.10
N PHE A 4 -10.15 14.05 -0.30
CA PHE A 4 -9.84 14.21 1.12
C PHE A 4 -8.48 14.91 1.26
N THR A 5 -8.44 16.05 1.93
CA THR A 5 -7.33 17.01 1.86
C THR A 5 -5.96 16.44 2.20
N ASP A 6 -5.89 15.56 3.21
CA ASP A 6 -4.63 15.01 3.69
C ASP A 6 -4.33 13.63 3.13
N LEU A 7 -5.13 13.18 2.16
CA LEU A 7 -4.93 11.92 1.48
C LEU A 7 -3.98 12.12 0.29
N LEU A 8 -2.88 11.38 0.25
CA LEU A 8 -1.99 11.41 -0.90
C LEU A 8 -2.58 10.60 -2.04
N PHE A 9 -2.93 9.34 -1.77
CA PHE A 9 -3.69 8.51 -2.70
C PHE A 9 -4.34 7.34 -1.96
N LYS A 10 -5.35 6.76 -2.59
CA LYS A 10 -5.97 5.52 -2.13
C LYS A 10 -6.20 4.60 -3.32
N LEU A 11 -6.24 3.31 -3.04
CA LEU A 11 -6.53 2.31 -4.05
C LEU A 11 -7.17 1.08 -3.41
N PHE A 12 -7.85 0.30 -4.24
CA PHE A 12 -8.43 -0.97 -3.84
C PHE A 12 -7.75 -2.07 -4.65
N LEU A 13 -7.21 -3.05 -3.94
CA LEU A 13 -6.45 -4.15 -4.50
C LEU A 13 -7.28 -5.40 -4.48
N ILE A 14 -7.21 -6.17 -5.56
CA ILE A 14 -7.78 -7.51 -5.61
C ILE A 14 -6.70 -8.48 -6.09
N SER A 15 -6.57 -9.60 -5.39
CA SER A 15 -5.76 -10.71 -5.84
C SER A 15 -6.67 -11.86 -6.25
N GLU A 16 -6.27 -12.59 -7.29
CA GLU A 16 -6.99 -13.78 -7.69
C GLU A 16 -6.94 -14.83 -6.58
N LYS A 17 -7.99 -15.64 -6.51
CA LYS A 17 -8.06 -16.77 -5.60
C LYS A 17 -6.88 -17.70 -5.84
N GLN A 18 -6.07 -17.90 -4.81
CA GLN A 18 -4.96 -18.85 -4.85
C GLN A 18 -5.42 -20.24 -4.44
N LYS A 19 -4.59 -21.24 -4.75
CA LYS A 19 -4.88 -22.62 -4.37
C LYS A 19 -5.08 -22.72 -2.85
N GLY A 20 -6.23 -23.24 -2.43
CA GLY A 20 -6.58 -23.38 -1.03
C GLY A 20 -7.38 -22.22 -0.44
N GLU A 21 -7.53 -21.12 -1.16
CA GLU A 21 -8.37 -20.01 -0.74
C GLU A 21 -9.80 -20.19 -1.24
N LEU A 22 -10.77 -19.72 -0.44
CA LEU A 22 -12.17 -19.83 -0.79
C LEU A 22 -12.68 -18.67 -1.65
N TYR A 23 -12.00 -17.52 -1.58
CA TYR A 23 -12.43 -16.32 -2.27
C TYR A 23 -11.23 -15.44 -2.59
N ASN A 24 -11.43 -14.47 -3.50
CA ASN A 24 -10.39 -13.50 -3.85
C ASN A 24 -10.09 -12.59 -2.68
N SER A 25 -8.83 -12.23 -2.53
CA SER A 25 -8.41 -11.25 -1.54
C SER A 25 -8.73 -9.84 -2.01
N TYR A 26 -9.29 -9.02 -1.13
CA TYR A 26 -9.62 -7.63 -1.40
C TYR A 26 -9.08 -6.76 -0.27
N SER A 27 -8.36 -5.70 -0.62
CA SER A 27 -7.71 -4.87 0.39
C SER A 27 -7.66 -3.40 -0.05
N PRO A 28 -8.12 -2.46 0.79
CA PRO A 28 -7.86 -1.05 0.55
C PRO A 28 -6.49 -0.64 1.07
N LEU A 29 -5.88 0.33 0.40
CA LEU A 29 -4.63 0.94 0.82
C LEU A 29 -4.78 2.45 0.77
N TYR A 30 -4.50 3.11 1.89
CA TYR A 30 -4.53 4.56 2.02
C TYR A 30 -3.15 5.08 2.35
N VAL A 31 -2.71 6.10 1.63
CA VAL A 31 -1.44 6.77 1.92
C VAL A 31 -1.74 8.21 2.28
N TRP A 32 -1.39 8.61 3.50
CA TRP A 32 -1.70 9.91 4.05
C TRP A 32 -0.50 10.84 3.94
N LYS A 33 -0.78 12.13 3.70
CA LYS A 33 0.26 13.16 3.68
C LYS A 33 0.81 13.42 5.08
N ASN A 34 -0.04 13.22 6.10
CA ASN A 34 0.33 13.39 7.50
C ASN A 34 -0.62 12.57 8.39
N SER A 35 -0.27 12.43 9.67
CA SER A 35 -1.05 11.64 10.61
C SER A 35 -2.41 12.26 10.94
N ASP A 36 -2.57 13.57 10.80
CA ASP A 36 -3.84 14.24 11.08
C ASP A 36 -4.93 13.77 10.13
N GLY A 37 -4.58 13.53 8.86
CA GLY A 37 -5.52 13.00 7.88
C GLY A 37 -6.04 11.64 8.26
N MET A 38 -5.15 10.73 8.67
CA MET A 38 -5.54 9.40 9.12
C MET A 38 -6.42 9.48 10.38
N SER A 39 -6.06 10.34 11.33
CA SER A 39 -6.82 10.50 12.56
C SER A 39 -8.24 10.98 12.29
N ARG A 40 -8.41 11.94 11.39
CA ARG A 40 -9.74 12.42 10.99
C ARG A 40 -10.53 11.33 10.28
N PHE A 41 -9.88 10.57 9.40
CA PHE A 41 -10.55 9.48 8.70
C PHE A 41 -11.10 8.45 9.66
N ILE A 42 -10.31 8.07 10.68
CA ILE A 42 -10.71 7.03 11.64
C ILE A 42 -11.75 7.56 12.62
N PHE A 43 -11.58 8.79 13.16
CA PHE A 43 -12.34 9.23 14.32
C PHE A 43 -13.43 10.28 14.03
N ASP A 44 -13.51 10.83 12.82
CA ASP A 44 -14.51 11.86 12.50
C ASP A 44 -15.74 11.31 11.75
N GLY A 45 -15.97 10.00 11.80
CA GLY A 45 -17.19 9.38 11.26
C GLY A 45 -17.03 8.66 9.92
N TYR A 46 -15.97 8.91 9.18
CA TYR A 46 -15.76 8.26 7.88
C TYR A 46 -15.57 6.76 8.02
N PHE A 47 -14.83 6.32 9.03
CA PHE A 47 -14.57 4.90 9.26
C PHE A 47 -15.80 4.17 9.79
N ASP A 48 -16.75 4.89 10.37
CA ASP A 48 -18.00 4.29 10.88
C ASP A 48 -18.78 3.58 9.78
N ASN A 49 -18.71 4.08 8.54
CA ASN A 49 -19.35 3.42 7.39
C ASN A 49 -18.71 2.07 7.11
N ILE A 50 -17.39 1.96 7.27
CA ILE A 50 -16.67 0.70 7.11
C ILE A 50 -17.06 -0.28 8.23
N LEU A 51 -17.14 0.21 9.46
CA LEU A 51 -17.56 -0.61 10.60
C LEU A 51 -18.99 -1.12 10.43
N ALA A 52 -19.89 -0.29 9.92
CA ALA A 52 -21.29 -0.68 9.68
C ALA A 52 -21.39 -1.75 8.59
N SER A 53 -20.57 -1.67 7.55
CA SER A 53 -20.63 -2.58 6.41
C SER A 53 -19.87 -3.88 6.62
N PHE A 54 -18.75 -3.84 7.33
CA PHE A 54 -17.81 -4.97 7.42
C PHE A 54 -17.51 -5.39 8.86
N GLY A 55 -17.99 -4.67 9.86
CA GLY A 55 -17.69 -4.95 11.26
C GLY A 55 -16.31 -4.41 11.69
N TRP A 56 -15.85 -4.85 12.85
CA TRP A 56 -14.58 -4.43 13.41
C TRP A 56 -13.43 -4.87 12.51
N GLN A 57 -12.50 -3.95 12.24
CA GLN A 57 -11.40 -4.18 11.31
C GLN A 57 -10.05 -4.14 12.02
N HIS A 58 -9.13 -4.97 11.55
CA HIS A 58 -7.72 -4.84 11.89
C HIS A 58 -7.06 -3.90 10.90
N ILE A 59 -6.35 -2.88 11.40
CA ILE A 59 -5.65 -1.91 10.57
C ILE A 59 -4.16 -2.14 10.70
N GLU A 60 -3.49 -2.36 9.58
CA GLU A 60 -2.04 -2.39 9.54
C GLU A 60 -1.53 -1.01 9.18
N ILE A 61 -0.51 -0.54 9.87
CA ILE A 61 0.05 0.80 9.69
C ILE A 61 1.54 0.70 9.43
N GLY A 62 2.03 1.58 8.57
CA GLY A 62 3.46 1.67 8.27
C GLY A 62 3.91 3.10 8.11
N VAL A 63 5.20 3.32 8.27
CA VAL A 63 5.86 4.59 8.03
C VAL A 63 6.45 4.56 6.63
N THR A 64 6.22 5.60 5.83
CA THR A 64 6.74 5.66 4.47
C THR A 64 8.22 6.03 4.46
N SER A 65 9.01 5.27 3.72
CA SER A 65 10.44 5.57 3.49
C SER A 65 10.71 6.00 2.05
N THR A 66 9.90 5.54 1.10
CA THR A 66 10.01 5.95 -0.30
C THR A 66 8.63 6.15 -0.88
N ILE A 67 8.39 7.29 -1.49
CA ILE A 67 7.23 7.55 -2.34
C ILE A 67 7.75 8.20 -3.61
N GLU A 68 7.75 7.45 -4.70
CA GLU A 68 8.10 7.96 -6.03
C GLU A 68 6.95 7.62 -6.98
N LEU A 69 6.29 8.63 -7.49
CA LEU A 69 5.13 8.46 -8.37
C LEU A 69 5.48 9.05 -9.74
N GLY A 70 5.45 8.19 -10.77
CA GLY A 70 5.66 8.64 -12.14
C GLY A 70 4.49 9.49 -12.63
N ASP A 71 4.67 10.15 -13.78
CA ASP A 71 3.62 10.99 -14.36
C ASP A 71 2.37 10.18 -14.72
N ASP A 72 2.53 8.91 -14.99
CA ASP A 72 1.47 7.97 -15.34
C ASP A 72 0.99 7.12 -14.16
N PHE A 73 1.39 7.45 -12.93
CA PHE A 73 1.02 6.67 -11.75
C PHE A 73 -0.48 6.44 -11.64
N ILE A 74 -1.29 7.46 -11.90
CA ILE A 74 -2.75 7.37 -11.76
C ILE A 74 -3.38 6.36 -12.73
N GLN A 75 -2.66 5.99 -13.79
CA GLN A 75 -3.10 5.01 -14.78
C GLN A 75 -2.66 3.59 -14.44
N SER A 76 -1.98 3.39 -13.32
CA SER A 76 -1.50 2.08 -12.91
C SER A 76 -2.63 1.07 -12.79
N LYS A 77 -2.40 -0.16 -13.25
CA LYS A 77 -3.37 -1.25 -13.24
C LYS A 77 -2.96 -2.41 -12.35
N PHE A 78 -1.68 -2.53 -12.05
CA PHE A 78 -1.13 -3.63 -11.27
C PHE A 78 -0.14 -3.13 -10.25
N VAL A 79 -0.05 -3.84 -9.12
CA VAL A 79 0.94 -3.55 -8.08
C VAL A 79 1.47 -4.87 -7.53
N THR A 80 2.78 -4.94 -7.32
CA THR A 80 3.41 -6.06 -6.62
C THR A 80 3.68 -5.65 -5.18
N GLU A 81 3.62 -6.64 -4.28
CA GLU A 81 3.91 -6.45 -2.86
C GLU A 81 5.01 -7.40 -2.44
N VAL A 82 6.07 -6.88 -1.84
CA VAL A 82 7.16 -7.69 -1.29
C VAL A 82 7.35 -7.30 0.17
N ALA A 83 7.13 -8.26 1.07
CA ALA A 83 7.39 -8.09 2.49
C ALA A 83 8.72 -8.74 2.84
N GLN A 84 9.57 -8.01 3.54
CA GLN A 84 10.89 -8.46 3.97
C GLN A 84 11.03 -8.26 5.47
N ASP A 85 11.38 -9.33 6.18
CA ASP A 85 11.67 -9.23 7.61
C ASP A 85 12.99 -8.50 7.83
N ILE A 86 13.02 -7.61 8.81
CA ILE A 86 14.23 -6.96 9.28
C ILE A 86 14.74 -7.77 10.46
N LEU A 87 15.82 -8.50 10.22
CA LEU A 87 16.36 -9.42 11.24
C LEU A 87 17.16 -8.68 12.31
N PRO A 88 17.24 -9.22 13.55
CA PRO A 88 18.05 -8.62 14.59
C PRO A 88 19.51 -8.42 14.12
N THR A 89 20.06 -7.26 14.43
CA THR A 89 21.41 -6.87 14.01
C THR A 89 21.98 -5.86 15.01
N ASP A 90 23.30 -5.73 15.01
CA ASP A 90 23.98 -4.71 15.83
C ASP A 90 23.88 -3.31 15.23
N THR A 91 23.53 -3.20 13.96
CA THR A 91 23.42 -1.89 13.29
C THR A 91 22.38 -1.96 12.17
N LEU A 92 21.55 -0.93 12.10
CA LEU A 92 20.59 -0.74 10.99
C LEU A 92 21.05 0.31 9.99
N LYS A 93 22.20 0.90 10.23
CA LYS A 93 22.74 1.98 9.43
C LYS A 93 22.86 1.64 7.95
N ASN A 94 23.19 0.39 7.64
CA ASN A 94 23.42 -0.07 6.27
C ASN A 94 22.23 -0.83 5.68
N PHE A 95 21.11 -0.87 6.39
CA PHE A 95 19.91 -1.52 5.88
C PHE A 95 19.30 -0.70 4.75
N GLU A 96 19.00 -1.36 3.63
CA GLU A 96 18.42 -0.72 2.44
C GLU A 96 16.93 -0.50 2.63
N ILE A 97 16.54 0.65 3.20
CA ILE A 97 15.13 0.97 3.46
C ILE A 97 14.47 1.74 2.31
N GLN A 98 15.27 2.38 1.46
CA GLN A 98 14.76 3.15 0.33
C GLN A 98 14.98 2.39 -0.97
N GLU A 99 14.08 2.59 -1.93
CA GLU A 99 14.18 2.01 -3.27
C GLU A 99 13.95 3.08 -4.32
N GLN A 100 14.40 2.81 -5.55
CA GLN A 100 14.28 3.76 -6.64
C GLN A 100 13.34 3.24 -7.70
N LEU A 101 12.60 4.16 -8.33
CA LEU A 101 11.73 3.85 -9.44
C LEU A 101 12.57 3.54 -10.68
N THR A 102 12.19 2.48 -11.41
CA THR A 102 12.84 2.10 -12.66
C THR A 102 11.91 2.32 -13.85
N ASP A 103 12.44 2.16 -15.07
CA ASP A 103 11.75 2.57 -16.29
C ASP A 103 10.41 1.88 -16.56
N ASN A 104 10.26 0.61 -16.15
CA ASN A 104 9.03 -0.14 -16.38
C ASN A 104 7.99 0.08 -15.29
N GLU A 105 8.27 0.91 -14.31
CA GLU A 105 7.44 1.09 -13.14
C GLU A 105 6.76 2.46 -13.17
N THR A 106 5.51 2.52 -12.72
CA THR A 106 4.75 3.77 -12.67
C THR A 106 4.72 4.39 -11.28
N GLY A 107 5.11 3.66 -10.27
CA GLY A 107 5.19 4.16 -8.92
C GLY A 107 5.91 3.19 -7.99
N LYS A 108 6.42 3.72 -6.91
CA LYS A 108 7.10 2.96 -5.86
C LYS A 108 6.70 3.54 -4.51
N LEU A 109 6.20 2.66 -3.65
CA LEU A 109 5.89 2.98 -2.26
C LEU A 109 6.60 1.96 -1.38
N VAL A 110 7.47 2.42 -0.50
CA VAL A 110 8.13 1.57 0.48
C VAL A 110 7.75 2.05 1.87
N ILE A 111 7.28 1.14 2.69
CA ILE A 111 6.93 1.39 4.08
C ILE A 111 7.71 0.45 5.00
N TYR A 112 7.77 0.79 6.26
CA TYR A 112 8.27 -0.13 7.28
C TYR A 112 7.33 -0.10 8.49
N ASN A 113 7.24 -1.26 9.15
CA ASN A 113 6.44 -1.45 10.36
C ASN A 113 7.42 -1.74 11.50
N PRO A 114 7.82 -0.74 12.30
CA PRO A 114 8.83 -0.98 13.34
C PRO A 114 8.32 -1.91 14.44
N ASP A 115 7.02 -1.95 14.66
CA ASP A 115 6.39 -2.87 15.62
C ASP A 115 6.48 -4.33 15.19
N LYS A 116 6.60 -4.60 13.89
CA LYS A 116 6.73 -5.96 13.32
C LYS A 116 8.11 -6.25 12.76
N TRP A 117 8.97 -5.25 12.72
CA TRP A 117 10.28 -5.31 12.05
C TRP A 117 10.17 -5.83 10.63
N GLN A 118 9.34 -5.17 9.84
CA GLN A 118 9.16 -5.49 8.42
C GLN A 118 9.32 -4.29 7.53
N LYS A 119 9.84 -4.54 6.32
CA LYS A 119 9.83 -3.62 5.19
C LYS A 119 8.87 -4.17 4.15
N VAL A 120 7.97 -3.33 3.62
CA VAL A 120 7.03 -3.72 2.57
C VAL A 120 7.20 -2.78 1.38
N SER A 121 7.44 -3.37 0.21
CA SER A 121 7.64 -2.61 -1.03
C SER A 121 6.47 -2.84 -1.97
N PHE A 122 5.85 -1.75 -2.42
CA PHE A 122 4.80 -1.79 -3.43
C PHE A 122 5.35 -1.15 -4.71
N THR A 123 5.30 -1.89 -5.81
CA THR A 123 5.73 -1.41 -7.12
C THR A 123 4.57 -1.44 -8.08
N PHE A 124 4.31 -0.31 -8.75
CA PHE A 124 3.13 -0.11 -9.59
C PHE A 124 3.50 -0.22 -11.07
N TYR A 125 2.58 -0.78 -11.87
CA TYR A 125 2.79 -1.05 -13.29
C TYR A 125 1.53 -0.73 -14.10
N LEU A 126 1.72 -0.32 -15.36
CA LEU A 126 0.62 -0.15 -16.33
C LEU A 126 0.12 -1.50 -16.85
N THR A 127 1.05 -2.44 -17.06
CA THR A 127 0.74 -3.78 -17.57
C THR A 127 1.19 -4.82 -16.56
N LYS A 128 0.55 -6.00 -16.60
CA LYS A 128 0.86 -7.07 -15.66
C LYS A 128 2.32 -7.51 -15.82
N PRO A 129 3.15 -7.38 -14.77
CA PRO A 129 4.55 -7.81 -14.85
C PRO A 129 4.64 -9.34 -14.87
N GLN A 130 5.66 -9.85 -15.58
CA GLN A 130 5.99 -11.27 -15.51
C GLN A 130 6.85 -11.50 -14.28
N THR A 131 6.23 -11.99 -13.22
CA THR A 131 6.90 -12.13 -11.93
C THR A 131 6.21 -13.23 -11.12
N GLU A 132 6.97 -13.87 -10.23
CA GLU A 132 6.44 -14.78 -9.23
C GLU A 132 6.04 -14.06 -7.94
N LEU A 133 6.31 -12.76 -7.85
CA LEU A 133 5.92 -11.96 -6.70
C LEU A 133 4.40 -11.85 -6.60
N ARG A 134 3.92 -11.61 -5.39
CA ARG A 134 2.49 -11.38 -5.17
C ARG A 134 2.07 -10.13 -5.94
N CYS A 135 1.13 -10.30 -6.87
CA CYS A 135 0.65 -9.23 -7.73
C CYS A 135 -0.84 -9.04 -7.55
N PHE A 136 -1.25 -7.78 -7.40
CA PHE A 136 -2.65 -7.41 -7.28
C PHE A 136 -3.08 -6.61 -8.50
N GLU A 137 -4.34 -6.79 -8.88
CA GLU A 137 -4.98 -5.89 -9.82
C GLU A 137 -5.56 -4.69 -9.06
N ILE A 138 -5.39 -3.49 -9.61
CA ILE A 138 -5.90 -2.27 -9.00
C ILE A 138 -7.30 -2.01 -9.57
N LEU A 139 -8.32 -2.03 -8.71
CA LEU A 139 -9.70 -1.76 -9.12
C LEU A 139 -9.99 -0.27 -9.20
N HIS A 140 -9.40 0.51 -8.32
CA HIS A 140 -9.64 1.95 -8.25
C HIS A 140 -8.41 2.61 -7.64
N LEU A 141 -7.94 3.67 -8.28
CA LEU A 141 -6.81 4.45 -7.81
C LEU A 141 -7.15 5.92 -7.96
N SER A 142 -7.08 6.67 -6.87
CA SER A 142 -7.34 8.10 -6.90
C SER A 142 -6.39 8.85 -5.98
N LYS A 143 -6.05 10.06 -6.39
CA LYS A 143 -5.30 11.00 -5.53
C LYS A 143 -6.28 11.78 -4.66
N GLY A 144 -5.80 12.17 -3.52
CA GLY A 144 -6.54 13.01 -2.59
C GLY A 144 -6.60 14.47 -3.00
#